data_b78fff94890d5dce942c318faee5f2ed
#
_entry.id   b78fff94890d5dce942c318faee5f2ed
#
_cell.length_a   1.000
_cell.length_b   1.000
_cell.length_c   1.000
_cell.angle_alpha   90.00
_cell.angle_beta   90.00
_cell.angle_gamma   90.00
#
_symmetry.space_group_name_H-M   'P 1'
#
loop_
_entity.id
_entity.type
_entity.pdbx_description
1 polymer ?
#
loop_
_entity_poly.entity_id
_entity_poly.type
_entity_poly.pdbx_seq_one_letter_code
_entity_poly.pdbx_strand_id
1 'polypeptide(L)'
;GSEEAVAFFRRASDKKPMKFYIFKADGDSYERYAVIEGASSQIYSVNYADLDGDGLKEILVGYKSSSDVQGLAIYSLSPGTPESLLTTGYSRYANLDMNGDGKQELLIICSDEESTARVDYYDWDDGALHAKSSLRLSASVAELSRLTTGTLTGGENALFVTGVTGDNLTVTDVLALRSGRLQNIALGADANQVPADEIFLGL
;
A
#
# COMPACT_ATOMS: atom_id res chain seq x y z
N GLY A 1 11.54 -21.48 -0.97
CA GLY A 1 12.08 -20.14 -0.81
C GLY A 1 13.07 -20.11 0.34
N SER A 2 14.09 -19.29 0.28
CA SER A 2 15.00 -19.03 1.39
C SER A 2 14.27 -18.18 2.44
N GLU A 3 14.46 -18.48 3.72
CA GLU A 3 13.98 -17.63 4.79
C GLU A 3 14.84 -16.35 4.86
N GLU A 4 14.19 -15.22 4.99
CA GLU A 4 14.84 -13.92 5.13
C GLU A 4 14.42 -13.26 6.43
N ALA A 5 15.37 -12.63 7.12
CA ALA A 5 15.11 -11.85 8.32
C ALA A 5 15.47 -10.38 8.06
N VAL A 6 14.59 -9.47 8.44
CA VAL A 6 14.84 -8.02 8.34
C VAL A 6 14.90 -7.42 9.74
N ALA A 7 16.01 -6.77 10.06
CA ALA A 7 16.21 -6.10 11.34
C ALA A 7 16.33 -4.60 11.13
N PHE A 8 15.58 -3.85 11.93
CA PHE A 8 15.51 -2.39 11.87
C PHE A 8 16.30 -1.78 13.04
N PHE A 9 17.21 -0.88 12.72
CA PHE A 9 18.02 -0.20 13.72
C PHE A 9 17.90 1.32 13.56
N ARG A 10 17.89 2.02 14.69
CA ARG A 10 17.97 3.47 14.75
C ARG A 10 19.20 3.90 15.53
N ARG A 11 20.04 4.74 14.93
CA ARG A 11 21.14 5.40 15.60
C ARG A 11 21.02 6.91 15.45
N ALA A 12 20.56 7.56 16.51
CA ALA A 12 20.21 8.99 16.49
C ALA A 12 21.38 9.93 16.12
N SER A 13 22.63 9.47 16.31
CA SER A 13 23.85 10.24 15.98
C SER A 13 24.23 10.20 14.50
N ASP A 14 23.59 9.37 13.69
CA ASP A 14 23.94 9.20 12.28
C ASP A 14 23.16 10.18 11.41
N LYS A 15 23.75 10.60 10.28
CA LYS A 15 23.05 11.42 9.25
C LYS A 15 21.89 10.66 8.61
N LYS A 16 21.98 9.32 8.57
CA LYS A 16 20.93 8.41 8.14
C LYS A 16 20.59 7.48 9.31
N PRO A 17 19.71 7.93 10.23
CA PRO A 17 19.53 7.27 11.52
C PRO A 17 18.85 5.91 11.43
N MET A 18 18.10 5.62 10.36
CA MET A 18 17.42 4.34 10.17
C MET A 18 18.21 3.45 9.23
N LYS A 19 18.41 2.21 9.66
CA LYS A 19 19.06 1.16 8.86
C LYS A 19 18.24 -0.11 8.91
N PHE A 20 18.00 -0.69 7.75
CA PHE A 20 17.38 -2.01 7.61
C PHE A 20 18.48 -2.98 7.22
N TYR A 21 18.74 -3.95 8.06
CA TYR A 21 19.65 -5.04 7.76
C TYR A 21 18.83 -6.23 7.27
N ILE A 22 19.16 -6.70 6.09
CA ILE A 22 18.53 -7.88 5.49
C ILE A 22 19.50 -9.04 5.63
N PHE A 23 19.02 -10.15 6.18
CA PHE A 23 19.76 -11.37 6.40
C PHE A 23 19.11 -12.49 5.59
N LYS A 24 19.93 -13.36 5.01
CA LYS A 24 19.49 -14.61 4.38
C LYS A 24 19.93 -15.79 5.22
N ALA A 25 19.11 -16.83 5.25
CA ALA A 25 19.47 -18.09 5.89
C ALA A 25 20.64 -18.75 5.14
N ASP A 26 21.64 -19.18 5.90
CA ASP A 26 22.79 -19.96 5.44
C ASP A 26 23.01 -21.13 6.39
N GLY A 27 22.43 -22.28 6.04
CA GLY A 27 22.38 -23.45 6.92
C GLY A 27 21.64 -23.14 8.23
N ASP A 28 22.31 -23.31 9.37
CA ASP A 28 21.77 -23.03 10.72
C ASP A 28 22.02 -21.58 11.18
N SER A 29 22.48 -20.70 10.30
CA SER A 29 22.83 -19.31 10.60
C SER A 29 22.18 -18.33 9.63
N TYR A 30 22.36 -17.03 9.90
CA TYR A 30 21.93 -15.95 9.02
C TYR A 30 23.14 -15.11 8.60
N GLU A 31 23.32 -14.92 7.30
CA GLU A 31 24.31 -14.01 6.75
C GLU A 31 23.69 -12.65 6.39
N ARG A 32 24.41 -11.57 6.69
CA ARG A 32 23.97 -10.24 6.28
C ARG A 32 24.07 -10.09 4.76
N TYR A 33 22.92 -10.01 4.13
CA TYR A 33 22.80 -9.87 2.68
C TYR A 33 22.93 -8.42 2.22
N ALA A 34 22.21 -7.49 2.89
CA ALA A 34 22.18 -6.09 2.49
C ALA A 34 21.89 -5.14 3.65
N VAL A 35 22.15 -3.85 3.41
CA VAL A 35 21.78 -2.75 4.30
C VAL A 35 21.14 -1.65 3.48
N ILE A 36 19.93 -1.25 3.85
CA ILE A 36 19.23 -0.08 3.31
C ILE A 36 19.32 1.04 4.34
N GLU A 37 19.77 2.21 3.93
CA GLU A 37 19.90 3.38 4.81
C GLU A 37 18.87 4.44 4.46
N GLY A 38 18.17 4.98 5.45
CA GLY A 38 17.16 6.00 5.30
C GLY A 38 17.32 7.18 6.27
N ALA A 39 16.86 8.35 5.87
CA ALA A 39 16.84 9.56 6.67
C ALA A 39 15.63 9.64 7.62
N SER A 40 14.81 8.59 7.68
CA SER A 40 13.60 8.55 8.50
C SER A 40 13.91 8.60 9.99
N SER A 41 13.01 9.22 10.74
CA SER A 41 13.11 9.31 12.19
C SER A 41 12.40 8.18 12.93
N GLN A 42 11.40 7.56 12.28
CA GLN A 42 10.57 6.51 12.84
C GLN A 42 9.98 5.63 11.74
N ILE A 43 9.87 4.32 12.00
CA ILE A 43 9.12 3.37 11.17
C ILE A 43 7.74 3.18 11.80
N TYR A 44 6.69 3.26 10.99
CA TYR A 44 5.31 3.05 11.42
C TYR A 44 4.79 1.67 11.04
N SER A 45 5.19 1.19 9.86
CA SER A 45 4.71 -0.09 9.34
C SER A 45 5.77 -0.75 8.47
N VAL A 46 5.72 -2.05 8.44
CA VAL A 46 6.47 -2.89 7.51
C VAL A 46 5.52 -3.95 6.99
N ASN A 47 5.36 -4.00 5.69
CA ASN A 47 4.56 -4.99 4.98
C ASN A 47 5.36 -5.61 3.85
N TYR A 48 4.84 -6.69 3.30
CA TYR A 48 5.44 -7.44 2.20
C TYR A 48 4.37 -7.73 1.15
N ALA A 49 4.72 -7.55 -0.12
CA ALA A 49 3.85 -7.81 -1.25
C ALA A 49 4.67 -8.29 -2.44
N ASP A 50 4.16 -9.24 -3.20
CA ASP A 50 4.72 -9.62 -4.49
C ASP A 50 4.10 -8.68 -5.53
N LEU A 51 4.83 -7.59 -5.85
CA LEU A 51 4.33 -6.52 -6.71
C LEU A 51 4.71 -6.75 -8.17
N ASP A 52 5.80 -7.45 -8.44
CA ASP A 52 6.30 -7.71 -9.80
C ASP A 52 5.96 -9.12 -10.32
N GLY A 53 5.46 -10.01 -9.45
CA GLY A 53 5.02 -11.36 -9.81
C GLY A 53 6.16 -12.36 -9.95
N ASP A 54 7.35 -12.06 -9.45
CA ASP A 54 8.51 -12.97 -9.50
C ASP A 54 8.50 -14.05 -8.41
N GLY A 55 7.52 -14.01 -7.50
CA GLY A 55 7.34 -14.91 -6.36
C GLY A 55 8.20 -14.53 -5.15
N LEU A 56 9.00 -13.48 -5.21
CA LEU A 56 9.66 -12.84 -4.09
C LEU A 56 8.84 -11.64 -3.65
N LYS A 57 8.94 -11.26 -2.38
CA LYS A 57 8.14 -10.14 -1.88
C LYS A 57 9.00 -8.89 -1.72
N GLU A 58 8.50 -7.80 -2.25
CA GLU A 58 9.01 -6.47 -1.95
C GLU A 58 8.71 -6.11 -0.50
N ILE A 59 9.58 -5.28 0.09
CA ILE A 59 9.37 -4.71 1.41
C ILE A 59 8.79 -3.29 1.30
N LEU A 60 7.64 -3.07 1.94
CA LEU A 60 6.94 -1.80 2.01
C LEU A 60 7.13 -1.19 3.39
N VAL A 61 7.84 -0.07 3.46
CA VAL A 61 8.20 0.58 4.72
C VAL A 61 7.50 1.93 4.84
N GLY A 62 6.52 2.00 5.74
CA GLY A 62 5.92 3.26 6.15
C GLY A 62 6.76 3.93 7.23
N TYR A 63 7.16 5.17 7.01
CA TYR A 63 8.07 5.89 7.89
C TYR A 63 7.65 7.35 8.12
N LYS A 64 8.22 7.96 9.16
CA LYS A 64 8.16 9.40 9.39
C LYS A 64 9.50 10.02 8.99
N SER A 65 9.49 11.03 8.14
CA SER A 65 10.66 11.79 7.78
C SER A 65 11.09 12.73 8.92
N SER A 66 12.26 13.38 8.81
CA SER A 66 12.73 14.39 9.75
C SER A 66 11.84 15.64 9.79
N SER A 67 11.03 15.87 8.74
CA SER A 67 10.07 16.99 8.64
C SER A 67 8.65 16.62 9.08
N ASP A 68 8.49 15.49 9.81
CA ASP A 68 7.20 14.96 10.27
C ASP A 68 6.23 14.49 9.16
N VAL A 69 6.68 14.46 7.93
CA VAL A 69 5.90 13.96 6.80
C VAL A 69 5.92 12.42 6.79
N GLN A 70 4.76 11.79 6.65
CA GLN A 70 4.68 10.36 6.43
C GLN A 70 5.11 10.00 5.02
N GLY A 71 6.02 9.04 4.90
CA GLY A 71 6.51 8.51 3.65
C GLY A 71 6.36 7.00 3.58
N LEU A 72 6.18 6.49 2.36
CA LEU A 72 6.22 5.08 2.02
C LEU A 72 7.40 4.86 1.09
N ALA A 73 8.26 3.92 1.44
CA ALA A 73 9.34 3.46 0.58
C ALA A 73 9.19 1.97 0.31
N ILE A 74 9.38 1.58 -0.94
CA ILE A 74 9.26 0.20 -1.41
C ILE A 74 10.60 -0.21 -1.98
N TYR A 75 11.06 -1.38 -1.58
CA TYR A 75 12.33 -1.92 -2.02
C TYR A 75 12.16 -3.35 -2.54
N SER A 76 12.74 -3.63 -3.69
CA SER A 76 12.96 -5.00 -4.14
C SER A 76 14.09 -5.62 -3.33
N LEU A 77 13.87 -6.88 -2.93
CA LEU A 77 14.86 -7.72 -2.26
C LEU A 77 15.41 -8.82 -3.20
N SER A 78 15.14 -8.71 -4.50
CA SER A 78 15.64 -9.62 -5.52
C SER A 78 17.16 -9.80 -5.47
N PRO A 79 17.72 -10.91 -5.99
CA PRO A 79 19.14 -11.17 -5.91
C PRO A 79 20.01 -10.02 -6.43
N GLY A 80 20.81 -9.43 -5.55
CA GLY A 80 21.64 -8.27 -5.86
C GLY A 80 21.61 -7.24 -4.73
N THR A 81 21.81 -5.98 -5.07
CA THR A 81 21.63 -4.86 -4.14
C THR A 81 20.16 -4.49 -4.08
N PRO A 82 19.56 -4.33 -2.88
CA PRO A 82 18.17 -3.87 -2.76
C PRO A 82 17.94 -2.58 -3.56
N GLU A 83 16.91 -2.59 -4.39
CA GLU A 83 16.56 -1.47 -5.26
C GLU A 83 15.35 -0.72 -4.69
N SER A 84 15.39 0.61 -4.71
CA SER A 84 14.24 1.44 -4.37
C SER A 84 13.30 1.54 -5.56
N LEU A 85 12.13 0.94 -5.45
CA LEU A 85 11.12 0.92 -6.51
C LEU A 85 10.21 2.15 -6.47
N LEU A 86 9.89 2.63 -5.27
CA LEU A 86 9.01 3.79 -5.08
C LEU A 86 9.34 4.48 -3.75
N THR A 87 9.30 5.80 -3.75
CA THR A 87 9.27 6.61 -2.53
C THR A 87 8.25 7.73 -2.71
N THR A 88 7.25 7.79 -1.84
CA THR A 88 6.14 8.75 -1.95
C THR A 88 5.56 9.12 -0.58
N GLY A 89 4.80 10.20 -0.51
CA GLY A 89 3.96 10.52 0.65
C GLY A 89 2.73 9.63 0.71
N TYR A 90 2.25 9.32 1.91
CA TYR A 90 1.01 8.58 2.09
C TYR A 90 0.34 8.93 3.43
N SER A 91 -0.95 8.65 3.51
CA SER A 91 -1.72 8.66 4.76
C SER A 91 -2.16 7.25 5.14
N ARG A 92 -2.58 6.47 4.14
CA ARG A 92 -2.91 5.04 4.24
C ARG A 92 -2.45 4.34 2.97
N TYR A 93 -2.25 3.04 3.00
CA TYR A 93 -2.06 2.23 1.81
C TYR A 93 -2.62 0.82 2.02
N ALA A 94 -2.91 0.16 0.93
CA ALA A 94 -3.26 -1.26 0.87
C ALA A 94 -2.61 -1.89 -0.35
N ASN A 95 -2.39 -3.19 -0.28
CA ASN A 95 -1.94 -4.01 -1.41
C ASN A 95 -2.86 -5.23 -1.53
N LEU A 96 -3.29 -5.52 -2.74
CA LEU A 96 -4.11 -6.70 -3.07
C LEU A 96 -4.07 -6.94 -4.57
N ASP A 97 -4.26 -8.19 -4.97
CA ASP A 97 -4.42 -8.55 -6.38
C ASP A 97 -5.84 -8.16 -6.83
N MET A 98 -5.97 -6.99 -7.45
CA MET A 98 -7.26 -6.43 -7.90
C MET A 98 -7.71 -6.94 -9.26
N ASN A 99 -6.75 -7.32 -10.10
CA ASN A 99 -7.01 -7.73 -11.48
C ASN A 99 -7.05 -9.25 -11.66
N GLY A 100 -6.61 -10.02 -10.65
CA GLY A 100 -6.61 -11.48 -10.65
C GLY A 100 -5.44 -12.09 -11.44
N ASP A 101 -4.35 -11.34 -11.66
CA ASP A 101 -3.17 -11.80 -12.40
C ASP A 101 -2.11 -12.48 -11.52
N GLY A 102 -2.31 -12.49 -10.21
CA GLY A 102 -1.43 -13.09 -9.20
C GLY A 102 -0.38 -12.14 -8.64
N LYS A 103 -0.22 -10.95 -9.19
CA LYS A 103 0.57 -9.86 -8.60
C LYS A 103 -0.31 -9.02 -7.68
N GLN A 104 0.32 -8.31 -6.75
CA GLN A 104 -0.42 -7.39 -5.90
C GLN A 104 -0.24 -5.96 -6.39
N GLU A 105 -1.34 -5.29 -6.64
CA GLU A 105 -1.31 -3.86 -6.89
C GLU A 105 -1.26 -3.08 -5.58
N LEU A 106 -0.81 -1.82 -5.70
CA LEU A 106 -0.66 -0.92 -4.58
C LEU A 106 -1.64 0.26 -4.71
N LEU A 107 -2.40 0.48 -3.64
CA LEU A 107 -3.31 1.62 -3.52
C LEU A 107 -2.80 2.55 -2.43
N ILE A 108 -2.43 3.77 -2.80
CA ILE A 108 -1.91 4.78 -1.87
C ILE A 108 -2.94 5.87 -1.70
N ILE A 109 -3.35 6.12 -0.45
CA ILE A 109 -4.28 7.18 -0.09
C ILE A 109 -3.49 8.35 0.46
N CYS A 110 -3.71 9.53 -0.10
CA CYS A 110 -3.14 10.81 0.33
C CYS A 110 -4.18 11.92 0.29
N SER A 111 -3.90 13.05 0.92
CA SER A 111 -4.69 14.27 0.73
C SER A 111 -4.37 14.88 -0.63
N ASP A 112 -5.38 15.36 -1.32
CA ASP A 112 -5.23 16.26 -2.46
C ASP A 112 -5.10 17.73 -2.00
N GLU A 113 -5.01 18.65 -2.97
CA GLU A 113 -4.88 20.08 -2.69
C GLU A 113 -6.11 20.67 -1.98
N GLU A 114 -7.27 20.03 -2.09
CA GLU A 114 -8.55 20.44 -1.47
C GLU A 114 -8.78 19.73 -0.12
N SER A 115 -7.77 19.03 0.42
CA SER A 115 -7.84 18.20 1.64
C SER A 115 -8.79 17.00 1.55
N THR A 116 -9.27 16.67 0.36
CA THR A 116 -10.04 15.46 0.11
C THR A 116 -9.10 14.26 0.05
N ALA A 117 -9.54 13.09 0.45
CA ALA A 117 -8.75 11.88 0.26
C ALA A 117 -8.78 11.47 -1.23
N ARG A 118 -7.62 11.19 -1.76
CA ARG A 118 -7.40 10.64 -3.08
C ARG A 118 -6.70 9.31 -2.97
N VAL A 119 -7.11 8.33 -3.72
CA VAL A 119 -6.41 7.06 -3.88
C VAL A 119 -5.71 7.03 -5.24
N ASP A 120 -4.43 6.72 -5.23
CA ASP A 120 -3.60 6.48 -6.42
C ASP A 120 -3.38 4.98 -6.54
N TYR A 121 -3.71 4.42 -7.70
CA TYR A 121 -3.56 3.00 -8.04
C TYR A 121 -2.27 2.81 -8.82
N TYR A 122 -1.39 1.94 -8.31
CA TYR A 122 -0.13 1.56 -8.92
C TYR A 122 -0.15 0.09 -9.32
N ASP A 123 0.40 -0.20 -10.48
CA ASP A 123 0.58 -1.53 -11.01
C ASP A 123 1.99 -1.68 -11.56
N TRP A 124 2.50 -2.90 -11.53
CA TRP A 124 3.80 -3.26 -12.09
C TRP A 124 3.67 -3.49 -13.60
N ASP A 125 4.38 -2.67 -14.36
CA ASP A 125 4.40 -2.74 -15.80
C ASP A 125 5.77 -2.28 -16.32
N ASP A 126 6.25 -2.94 -17.37
CA ASP A 126 7.54 -2.61 -18.03
C ASP A 126 8.72 -2.47 -17.05
N GLY A 127 8.77 -3.34 -16.03
CA GLY A 127 9.86 -3.40 -15.06
C GLY A 127 9.83 -2.34 -13.96
N ALA A 128 8.72 -1.64 -13.76
CA ALA A 128 8.57 -0.62 -12.72
C ALA A 128 7.13 -0.49 -12.19
N LEU A 129 6.99 0.13 -11.01
CA LEU A 129 5.70 0.53 -10.47
C LEU A 129 5.22 1.83 -11.11
N HIS A 130 4.10 1.78 -11.81
CA HIS A 130 3.49 2.93 -12.48
C HIS A 130 2.15 3.31 -11.87
N ALA A 131 1.94 4.60 -11.63
CA ALA A 131 0.61 5.13 -11.33
C ALA A 131 -0.29 5.02 -12.57
N LYS A 132 -1.34 4.22 -12.49
CA LYS A 132 -2.25 3.92 -13.61
C LYS A 132 -3.53 4.77 -13.58
N SER A 133 -4.06 5.05 -12.41
CA SER A 133 -5.25 5.88 -12.24
C SER A 133 -5.33 6.46 -10.84
N SER A 134 -6.13 7.52 -10.69
CA SER A 134 -6.43 8.17 -9.43
C SER A 134 -7.92 8.38 -9.28
N LEU A 135 -8.40 8.33 -8.04
CA LEU A 135 -9.81 8.52 -7.71
C LEU A 135 -9.94 9.32 -6.40
N ARG A 136 -10.88 10.27 -6.34
CA ARG A 136 -11.27 10.93 -5.09
C ARG A 136 -12.21 10.05 -4.27
N LEU A 137 -12.03 10.07 -2.95
CA LEU A 137 -12.88 9.37 -1.98
C LEU A 137 -13.96 10.31 -1.43
N SER A 138 -14.99 9.71 -0.83
CA SER A 138 -16.14 10.46 -0.28
C SER A 138 -15.81 11.19 1.02
N ALA A 139 -14.80 10.74 1.78
CA ALA A 139 -14.37 11.34 3.04
C ALA A 139 -12.96 11.94 2.90
N SER A 140 -12.60 12.89 3.78
CA SER A 140 -11.22 13.40 3.88
C SER A 140 -10.29 12.39 4.55
N VAL A 141 -8.99 12.55 4.37
CA VAL A 141 -7.99 11.66 5.01
C VAL A 141 -8.13 11.61 6.53
N ALA A 142 -8.44 12.75 7.17
CA ALA A 142 -8.60 12.84 8.62
C ALA A 142 -9.81 12.07 9.14
N GLU A 143 -10.80 11.87 8.29
CA GLU A 143 -12.09 11.24 8.61
C GLU A 143 -12.14 9.76 8.21
N LEU A 144 -11.06 9.24 7.57
CA LEU A 144 -10.96 7.82 7.25
C LEU A 144 -10.79 6.99 8.51
N SER A 145 -11.71 6.07 8.74
CA SER A 145 -11.72 5.20 9.92
C SER A 145 -11.14 3.81 9.63
N ARG A 146 -11.42 3.22 8.46
CA ARG A 146 -11.07 1.83 8.16
C ARG A 146 -10.75 1.62 6.68
N LEU A 147 -9.74 0.77 6.44
CA LEU A 147 -9.47 0.12 5.15
C LEU A 147 -9.60 -1.39 5.34
N THR A 148 -10.31 -2.05 4.44
CA THR A 148 -10.48 -3.51 4.45
C THR A 148 -10.47 -4.01 3.01
N THR A 149 -9.71 -5.06 2.75
CA THR A 149 -9.76 -5.80 1.49
C THR A 149 -10.85 -6.86 1.55
N GLY A 150 -11.45 -7.17 0.43
CA GLY A 150 -12.48 -8.21 0.34
C GLY A 150 -12.78 -8.57 -1.11
N THR A 151 -13.70 -9.51 -1.28
CA THR A 151 -14.12 -9.99 -2.60
C THR A 151 -15.60 -9.71 -2.78
N LEU A 152 -15.96 -9.17 -3.93
CA LEU A 152 -17.35 -8.95 -4.33
C LEU A 152 -18.02 -10.26 -4.74
N THR A 153 -19.34 -10.28 -4.80
CA THR A 153 -20.15 -11.47 -5.16
C THR A 153 -19.73 -12.09 -6.51
N GLY A 154 -19.22 -11.27 -7.43
CA GLY A 154 -18.70 -11.71 -8.73
C GLY A 154 -17.29 -12.33 -8.69
N GLY A 155 -16.66 -12.46 -7.52
CA GLY A 155 -15.29 -12.96 -7.37
C GLY A 155 -14.21 -11.91 -7.60
N GLU A 156 -14.57 -10.65 -7.83
CA GLU A 156 -13.68 -9.53 -8.05
C GLU A 156 -13.16 -9.00 -6.70
N ASN A 157 -11.88 -8.76 -6.59
CA ASN A 157 -11.29 -8.18 -5.38
C ASN A 157 -11.54 -6.67 -5.32
N ALA A 158 -11.75 -6.17 -4.11
CA ALA A 158 -12.05 -4.76 -3.87
C ALA A 158 -11.42 -4.24 -2.58
N LEU A 159 -11.17 -2.94 -2.53
CA LEU A 159 -10.80 -2.21 -1.33
C LEU A 159 -12.01 -1.43 -0.82
N PHE A 160 -12.39 -1.67 0.43
CA PHE A 160 -13.44 -0.95 1.14
C PHE A 160 -12.81 0.14 2.00
N VAL A 161 -13.16 1.38 1.76
CA VAL A 161 -12.64 2.54 2.48
C VAL A 161 -13.78 3.21 3.21
N THR A 162 -13.82 3.06 4.53
CA THR A 162 -14.86 3.64 5.38
C THR A 162 -14.37 4.93 6.02
N GLY A 163 -15.21 5.92 6.04
CA GLY A 163 -14.96 7.22 6.65
C GLY A 163 -16.25 7.92 7.06
N VAL A 164 -16.11 9.16 7.54
CA VAL A 164 -17.22 10.03 7.92
C VAL A 164 -17.17 11.27 7.02
N THR A 165 -18.31 11.67 6.45
CA THR A 165 -18.38 12.89 5.63
C THR A 165 -18.53 14.13 6.51
N GLY A 166 -18.31 15.30 5.93
CA GLY A 166 -18.51 16.59 6.61
C GLY A 166 -19.92 16.78 7.21
N ASP A 167 -20.93 16.05 6.69
CA ASP A 167 -22.29 16.02 7.22
C ASP A 167 -22.47 14.98 8.35
N ASN A 168 -21.37 14.41 8.85
CA ASN A 168 -21.34 13.39 9.91
C ASN A 168 -22.06 12.08 9.54
N LEU A 169 -22.03 11.72 8.25
CA LEU A 169 -22.57 10.45 7.75
C LEU A 169 -21.42 9.46 7.53
N THR A 170 -21.59 8.24 8.01
CA THR A 170 -20.67 7.16 7.67
C THR A 170 -20.86 6.74 6.20
N VAL A 171 -19.77 6.72 5.45
CA VAL A 171 -19.74 6.28 4.06
C VAL A 171 -18.69 5.19 3.88
N THR A 172 -18.93 4.30 2.94
CA THR A 172 -17.95 3.30 2.51
C THR A 172 -17.80 3.38 1.00
N ASP A 173 -16.63 3.81 0.56
CA ASP A 173 -16.24 3.73 -0.84
C ASP A 173 -15.80 2.29 -1.12
N VAL A 174 -16.29 1.73 -2.22
CA VAL A 174 -15.94 0.37 -2.67
C VAL A 174 -15.15 0.49 -3.96
N LEU A 175 -13.86 0.26 -3.87
CA LEU A 175 -12.93 0.45 -4.97
C LEU A 175 -12.64 -0.87 -5.65
N ALA A 176 -12.95 -0.96 -6.92
CA ALA A 176 -12.70 -2.12 -7.77
C ALA A 176 -12.06 -1.70 -9.10
N LEU A 177 -11.37 -2.64 -9.74
CA LEU A 177 -10.74 -2.40 -11.03
C LEU A 177 -11.70 -2.78 -12.15
N ARG A 178 -12.14 -1.79 -12.94
CA ARG A 178 -13.04 -1.98 -14.08
C ARG A 178 -12.38 -1.45 -15.34
N SER A 179 -12.23 -2.32 -16.34
CA SER A 179 -11.59 -1.97 -17.62
C SER A 179 -10.20 -1.33 -17.43
N GLY A 180 -9.39 -1.88 -16.52
CA GLY A 180 -8.03 -1.41 -16.22
C GLY A 180 -7.94 -0.07 -15.48
N ARG A 181 -9.06 0.40 -14.91
CA ARG A 181 -9.10 1.65 -14.12
C ARG A 181 -9.77 1.42 -12.78
N LEU A 182 -9.26 2.10 -11.77
CA LEU A 182 -9.88 2.13 -10.46
C LEU A 182 -11.20 2.90 -10.52
N GLN A 183 -12.27 2.31 -10.00
CA GLN A 183 -13.60 2.92 -9.92
C GLN A 183 -14.16 2.75 -8.52
N ASN A 184 -14.92 3.74 -8.06
CA ASN A 184 -15.75 3.63 -6.86
C ASN A 184 -17.13 3.12 -7.28
N ILE A 185 -17.38 1.85 -7.09
CA ILE A 185 -18.64 1.21 -7.49
C ILE A 185 -19.79 1.53 -6.54
N ALA A 186 -19.52 2.01 -5.31
CA ALA A 186 -20.54 2.50 -4.40
C ALA A 186 -21.18 3.81 -4.88
N LEU A 187 -20.49 4.57 -5.75
CA LEU A 187 -20.98 5.77 -6.40
C LEU A 187 -21.60 5.50 -7.79
N GLY A 188 -21.93 4.24 -8.11
CA GLY A 188 -22.60 3.88 -9.36
C GLY A 188 -23.87 4.71 -9.59
N ALA A 189 -24.41 4.69 -10.82
CA ALA A 189 -25.41 5.62 -11.34
C ALA A 189 -26.66 5.91 -10.46
N ASP A 190 -26.84 5.10 -9.41
CA ASP A 190 -27.76 5.37 -8.30
C ASP A 190 -27.02 5.12 -6.98
N ALA A 191 -26.41 6.18 -6.45
CA ALA A 191 -25.60 6.15 -5.20
C ALA A 191 -26.31 5.56 -3.98
N ASN A 192 -27.58 5.18 -4.09
CA ASN A 192 -28.41 4.52 -3.08
C ASN A 192 -28.65 3.02 -3.35
N GLN A 193 -28.08 2.45 -4.41
CA GLN A 193 -28.37 1.09 -4.85
C GLN A 193 -27.13 0.29 -5.23
N VAL A 194 -26.13 0.21 -4.34
CA VAL A 194 -25.29 -0.99 -4.36
C VAL A 194 -26.15 -2.08 -3.73
N PRO A 195 -26.57 -3.12 -4.47
CA PRO A 195 -27.31 -4.22 -3.88
C PRO A 195 -26.52 -4.77 -2.70
N ALA A 196 -27.14 -4.87 -1.52
CA ALA A 196 -26.49 -5.36 -0.31
C ALA A 196 -25.93 -6.79 -0.48
N ASP A 197 -26.37 -7.49 -1.49
CA ASP A 197 -25.94 -8.80 -1.92
C ASP A 197 -24.67 -8.79 -2.81
N GLU A 198 -24.22 -7.63 -3.29
CA GLU A 198 -22.91 -7.49 -3.98
C GLU A 198 -21.74 -7.21 -3.03
N ILE A 199 -21.99 -6.88 -1.78
CA ILE A 199 -20.94 -6.52 -0.81
C ILE A 199 -20.77 -7.65 0.19
N PHE A 200 -19.77 -8.51 0.02
CA PHE A 200 -19.34 -9.45 1.03
C PHE A 200 -18.33 -8.74 1.95
N LEU A 201 -18.78 -8.29 3.11
CA LEU A 201 -17.87 -7.86 4.17
C LEU A 201 -17.24 -9.12 4.77
N GLY A 202 -16.03 -9.46 4.30
CA GLY A 202 -15.22 -10.49 4.95
C GLY A 202 -14.99 -10.09 6.41
N LEU A 203 -15.49 -10.91 7.33
CA LEU A 203 -15.25 -10.84 8.77
C LEU A 203 -13.89 -11.44 9.10
#